data_593eadc58676f0b12b7d12f6e67e0725
#
_entry.id   593eadc58676f0b12b7d12f6e67e0725
#
_cell.length_a   1.000
_cell.length_b   1.000
_cell.length_c   1.000
_cell.angle_alpha   90.00
_cell.angle_beta   90.00
_cell.angle_gamma   90.00
#
_symmetry.space_group_name_H-M   'P 1'
#
loop_
_entity.id
_entity.type
_entity.pdbx_description
1 polymer ?
#
loop_
_entity_poly.entity_id
_entity_poly.type
_entity_poly.pdbx_seq_one_letter_code
_entity_poly.pdbx_strand_id
1 'polypeptide(L)'
;YVEVIGGRAVVPSAGPPCFLDRDLFGNNMITGDELSIFPDQTEFIKRMEVLGNGAAVMNIPGTAIEISPTEVRVMHPVADDKVREPFDNKAAYLQQYQADWAQWLADYKDTWPKDHTDLIATLQAWWGPLLAMAPMLRAAVGGGCVMNTDGLSIYIDFAGGVVVPFNGQPHKYKFTIARPLLEAVVASKAVDWSNSLFLSCRFSAWREGEYNEYLYNFFK
;
A
#
# COMPACT_ATOMS: atom_id res chain seq x y z
N TYR A 1 1.87 -18.37 -16.91
CA TYR A 1 0.63 -17.68 -17.29
C TYR A 1 0.73 -17.10 -18.70
N VAL A 2 1.78 -16.30 -18.99
CA VAL A 2 2.01 -15.67 -20.32
C VAL A 2 2.13 -16.70 -21.42
N GLU A 3 2.88 -17.78 -21.21
CA GLU A 3 3.01 -18.91 -22.15
C GLU A 3 1.67 -19.58 -22.47
N VAL A 4 0.82 -19.74 -21.46
CA VAL A 4 -0.49 -20.39 -21.62
C VAL A 4 -1.44 -19.54 -22.46
N ILE A 5 -1.39 -18.21 -22.26
CA ILE A 5 -2.26 -17.27 -23.01
C ILE A 5 -1.75 -17.04 -24.42
N GLY A 6 -0.43 -17.11 -24.65
CA GLY A 6 0.19 -16.90 -25.95
C GLY A 6 -0.04 -15.51 -26.55
N GLY A 7 -0.11 -14.50 -25.68
CA GLY A 7 -0.29 -13.11 -26.09
C GLY A 7 0.88 -12.58 -26.92
N ARG A 8 0.59 -11.81 -27.96
CA ARG A 8 1.62 -11.18 -28.81
C ARG A 8 2.36 -10.03 -28.16
N ALA A 9 1.75 -9.39 -27.18
CA ALA A 9 2.37 -8.37 -26.36
C ALA A 9 1.90 -8.52 -24.90
N VAL A 10 2.78 -8.24 -23.98
CA VAL A 10 2.50 -8.27 -22.55
C VAL A 10 2.86 -6.90 -21.99
N VAL A 11 1.87 -6.23 -21.44
CA VAL A 11 2.03 -4.89 -20.86
C VAL A 11 1.95 -5.01 -19.35
N PRO A 12 3.03 -4.71 -18.61
CA PRO A 12 2.95 -4.63 -17.16
C PRO A 12 2.04 -3.49 -16.76
N SER A 13 1.07 -3.79 -15.90
CA SER A 13 0.18 -2.82 -15.30
C SER A 13 0.40 -2.76 -13.80
N ALA A 14 -0.17 -1.77 -13.13
CA ALA A 14 -0.02 -1.58 -11.69
C ALA A 14 1.45 -1.47 -11.25
N GLY A 15 2.16 -0.50 -11.81
CA GLY A 15 3.53 -0.17 -11.42
C GLY A 15 3.65 0.19 -9.94
N PRO A 16 4.88 0.25 -9.40
CA PRO A 16 5.11 0.54 -8.00
C PRO A 16 4.59 1.93 -7.63
N PRO A 17 4.05 2.10 -6.41
CA PRO A 17 3.76 3.42 -5.89
C PRO A 17 5.06 4.22 -5.74
N CYS A 18 4.98 5.54 -5.84
CA CYS A 18 6.07 6.43 -5.48
C CYS A 18 5.92 6.86 -4.02
N PHE A 19 6.83 6.43 -3.17
CA PHE A 19 6.87 6.84 -1.77
C PHE A 19 7.58 8.19 -1.66
N LEU A 20 6.82 9.26 -1.46
CA LEU A 20 7.35 10.63 -1.38
C LEU A 20 7.65 11.07 0.06
N ASP A 21 7.12 10.39 1.06
CA ASP A 21 7.49 10.66 2.44
C ASP A 21 8.97 10.31 2.68
N ARG A 22 9.66 11.18 3.42
CA ARG A 22 11.10 11.04 3.67
C ARG A 22 11.45 9.68 4.26
N ASP A 23 10.65 9.22 5.23
CA ASP A 23 10.89 7.97 5.96
C ASP A 23 10.57 6.72 5.12
N LEU A 24 9.79 6.88 4.06
CA LEU A 24 9.40 5.79 3.16
C LEU A 24 10.18 5.79 1.84
N PHE A 25 10.96 6.83 1.57
CA PHE A 25 11.63 7.01 0.28
C PHE A 25 12.51 5.81 -0.09
N GLY A 26 13.14 5.17 0.91
CA GLY A 26 13.95 3.96 0.71
C GLY A 26 13.19 2.80 0.03
N ASN A 27 11.88 2.70 0.25
CA ASN A 27 11.06 1.65 -0.36
C ASN A 27 11.01 1.74 -1.90
N ASN A 28 11.27 2.91 -2.47
CA ASN A 28 11.36 3.08 -3.92
C ASN A 28 12.59 2.40 -4.53
N MET A 29 13.61 2.15 -3.72
CA MET A 29 14.94 1.72 -4.16
C MET A 29 15.19 0.22 -3.97
N ILE A 30 14.19 -0.52 -3.48
CA ILE A 30 14.29 -1.97 -3.33
C ILE A 30 14.31 -2.60 -4.73
N THR A 31 15.40 -3.25 -5.09
CA THR A 31 15.66 -3.84 -6.40
C THR A 31 16.38 -5.19 -6.28
N GLY A 32 16.39 -5.96 -7.37
CA GLY A 32 17.16 -7.19 -7.46
C GLY A 32 16.58 -8.35 -6.63
N ASP A 33 17.45 -9.07 -5.93
CA ASP A 33 17.09 -10.26 -5.14
C ASP A 33 16.37 -9.93 -3.82
N GLU A 34 16.34 -8.67 -3.44
CA GLU A 34 15.50 -8.24 -2.33
C GLU A 34 14.02 -8.39 -2.71
N LEU A 35 13.23 -8.86 -1.75
CA LEU A 35 11.79 -9.05 -1.96
C LEU A 35 11.08 -7.71 -2.05
N SER A 36 11.17 -7.06 -3.20
CA SER A 36 10.28 -5.94 -3.52
C SER A 36 8.90 -6.47 -3.87
N ILE A 37 7.91 -6.07 -3.08
CA ILE A 37 6.50 -6.34 -3.39
C ILE A 37 5.99 -5.44 -4.54
N PHE A 38 6.78 -4.45 -4.93
CA PHE A 38 6.45 -3.48 -5.98
C PHE A 38 7.58 -3.38 -7.03
N PRO A 39 7.85 -4.46 -7.80
CA PRO A 39 8.82 -4.40 -8.87
C PRO A 39 8.36 -3.42 -9.97
N ASP A 40 9.29 -2.67 -10.53
CA ASP A 40 8.98 -1.81 -11.67
C ASP A 40 8.96 -2.58 -13.00
N GLN A 41 8.56 -1.88 -14.07
CA GLN A 41 8.41 -2.49 -15.40
C GLN A 41 9.71 -3.07 -15.93
N THR A 42 10.86 -2.48 -15.60
CA THR A 42 12.15 -2.96 -16.10
C THR A 42 12.49 -4.34 -15.56
N GLU A 43 12.16 -4.61 -14.30
CA GLU A 43 12.31 -5.94 -13.70
C GLU A 43 11.36 -6.96 -14.33
N PHE A 44 10.14 -6.56 -14.63
CA PHE A 44 9.21 -7.41 -15.34
C PHE A 44 9.73 -7.76 -16.76
N ILE A 45 10.20 -6.78 -17.50
CA ILE A 45 10.74 -6.96 -18.86
C ILE A 45 11.94 -7.91 -18.84
N LYS A 46 12.90 -7.72 -17.94
CA LYS A 46 14.04 -8.63 -17.76
C LYS A 46 13.61 -10.08 -17.51
N ARG A 47 12.61 -10.29 -16.66
CA ARG A 47 12.08 -11.64 -16.39
C ARG A 47 11.43 -12.25 -17.63
N MET A 48 10.72 -11.47 -18.43
CA MET A 48 10.11 -11.92 -19.68
C MET A 48 11.17 -12.28 -20.73
N GLU A 49 12.24 -11.52 -20.83
CA GLU A 49 13.38 -11.82 -21.71
C GLU A 49 14.04 -13.17 -21.35
N VAL A 50 14.27 -13.42 -20.06
CA VAL A 50 14.82 -14.70 -19.56
C VAL A 50 13.92 -15.89 -19.90
N LEU A 51 12.60 -15.70 -19.89
CA LEU A 51 11.63 -16.73 -20.23
C LEU A 51 11.48 -16.93 -21.74
N GLY A 52 12.21 -16.17 -22.57
CA GLY A 52 12.12 -16.25 -24.03
C GLY A 52 10.83 -15.69 -24.63
N ASN A 53 10.04 -14.97 -23.85
CA ASN A 53 8.80 -14.34 -24.29
C ASN A 53 9.04 -12.84 -24.53
N GLY A 54 9.71 -12.50 -25.63
CA GLY A 54 10.21 -11.17 -25.94
C GLY A 54 9.18 -10.09 -26.27
N ALA A 55 7.92 -10.29 -25.93
CA ALA A 55 6.84 -9.37 -26.28
C ALA A 55 6.45 -8.39 -25.13
N ALA A 56 7.35 -8.20 -24.15
CA ALA A 56 7.07 -7.25 -23.05
C ALA A 56 7.24 -5.80 -23.51
N VAL A 57 6.22 -4.99 -23.31
CA VAL A 57 6.14 -3.61 -23.76
C VAL A 57 6.28 -2.67 -22.56
N MET A 58 7.21 -1.73 -22.64
CA MET A 58 7.29 -0.65 -21.66
C MET A 58 6.12 0.33 -21.85
N ASN A 59 5.52 0.75 -20.77
CA ASN A 59 4.36 1.63 -20.78
C ASN A 59 4.54 2.81 -19.79
N ILE A 60 4.50 4.02 -20.32
CA ILE A 60 4.56 5.26 -19.53
C ILE A 60 3.28 6.08 -19.75
N PRO A 61 2.95 7.03 -18.88
CA PRO A 61 1.80 7.90 -19.11
C PRO A 61 1.82 8.55 -20.50
N GLY A 62 0.71 8.43 -21.22
CA GLY A 62 0.60 8.91 -22.61
C GLY A 62 1.01 7.91 -23.70
N THR A 63 1.52 6.71 -23.34
CA THR A 63 1.76 5.65 -24.32
C THR A 63 0.44 5.20 -24.94
N ALA A 64 0.36 5.18 -26.26
CA ALA A 64 -0.72 4.58 -27.02
C ALA A 64 -0.32 3.20 -27.55
N ILE A 65 -1.22 2.23 -27.43
CA ILE A 65 -1.02 0.87 -27.94
C ILE A 65 -2.16 0.54 -28.90
N GLU A 66 -1.82 0.46 -30.18
CA GLU A 66 -2.75 0.06 -31.24
C GLU A 66 -2.67 -1.47 -31.42
N ILE A 67 -3.81 -2.13 -31.34
CA ILE A 67 -3.92 -3.57 -31.47
C ILE A 67 -4.73 -3.91 -32.72
N SER A 68 -4.14 -4.67 -33.61
CA SER A 68 -4.79 -5.21 -34.79
C SER A 68 -4.71 -6.75 -34.81
N PRO A 69 -5.43 -7.45 -35.69
CA PRO A 69 -5.30 -8.89 -35.81
C PRO A 69 -3.88 -9.37 -36.18
N THR A 70 -3.07 -8.52 -36.79
CA THR A 70 -1.72 -8.87 -37.29
C THR A 70 -0.59 -8.17 -36.57
N GLU A 71 -0.85 -7.05 -35.88
CA GLU A 71 0.20 -6.20 -35.32
C GLU A 71 -0.21 -5.60 -34.00
N VAL A 72 0.77 -5.41 -33.12
CA VAL A 72 0.69 -4.54 -31.94
C VAL A 72 1.71 -3.44 -32.12
N ARG A 73 1.24 -2.20 -32.19
CA ARG A 73 2.08 -1.01 -32.38
C ARG A 73 2.07 -0.17 -31.12
N VAL A 74 3.26 0.16 -30.64
CA VAL A 74 3.44 0.98 -29.43
C VAL A 74 3.97 2.35 -29.86
N MET A 75 3.34 3.39 -29.33
CA MET A 75 3.70 4.78 -29.62
C MET A 75 3.87 5.51 -28.30
N HIS A 76 5.07 5.95 -28.00
CA HIS A 76 5.36 6.72 -26.81
C HIS A 76 5.20 8.22 -27.05
N PRO A 77 4.84 9.02 -26.00
CA PRO A 77 4.73 10.48 -26.11
C PRO A 77 6.09 11.18 -26.22
N VAL A 78 7.18 10.45 -25.97
CA VAL A 78 8.57 10.89 -26.04
C VAL A 78 9.39 9.88 -26.86
N ALA A 79 10.60 10.27 -27.29
CA ALA A 79 11.50 9.36 -28.00
C ALA A 79 11.87 8.15 -27.14
N ASP A 80 12.10 6.98 -27.76
CA ASP A 80 12.27 5.69 -27.08
C ASP A 80 13.43 5.68 -26.06
N ASP A 81 14.52 6.39 -26.33
CA ASP A 81 15.63 6.56 -25.40
C ASP A 81 15.20 7.32 -24.11
N LYS A 82 14.24 8.20 -24.23
CA LYS A 82 13.69 8.97 -23.10
C LYS A 82 12.66 8.19 -22.27
N VAL A 83 12.07 7.14 -22.82
CA VAL A 83 11.12 6.27 -22.10
C VAL A 83 11.82 5.55 -20.93
N ARG A 84 13.06 5.11 -21.13
CA ARG A 84 13.82 4.35 -20.11
C ARG A 84 14.52 5.24 -19.09
N GLU A 85 14.82 6.48 -19.44
CA GLU A 85 15.63 7.39 -18.61
C GLU A 85 15.17 7.49 -17.14
N PRO A 86 13.86 7.62 -16.81
CA PRO A 86 13.39 7.66 -15.43
C PRO A 86 13.65 6.36 -14.64
N PHE A 87 13.74 5.23 -15.31
CA PHE A 87 14.00 3.93 -14.71
C PHE A 87 15.51 3.69 -14.55
N ASP A 88 16.30 4.03 -15.57
CA ASP A 88 17.76 3.86 -15.56
C ASP A 88 18.42 4.82 -14.55
N ASN A 89 17.85 6.03 -14.37
CA ASN A 89 18.28 7.04 -13.40
C ASN A 89 17.27 7.19 -12.24
N LYS A 90 16.68 6.10 -11.79
CA LYS A 90 15.55 6.06 -10.87
C LYS A 90 15.74 6.92 -9.61
N ALA A 91 16.92 6.85 -8.99
CA ALA A 91 17.20 7.62 -7.77
C ALA A 91 17.10 9.13 -8.01
N ALA A 92 17.75 9.63 -9.07
CA ALA A 92 17.74 11.06 -9.39
C ALA A 92 16.33 11.54 -9.80
N TYR A 93 15.65 10.73 -10.61
CA TYR A 93 14.27 11.02 -11.01
C TYR A 93 13.33 11.13 -9.81
N LEU A 94 13.37 10.16 -8.90
CA LEU A 94 12.49 10.14 -7.73
C LEU A 94 12.84 11.22 -6.70
N GLN A 95 14.11 11.58 -6.55
CA GLN A 95 14.53 12.71 -5.72
C GLN A 95 13.95 14.03 -6.26
N GLN A 96 14.04 14.24 -7.58
CA GLN A 96 13.44 15.42 -8.20
C GLN A 96 11.91 15.40 -8.03
N TYR A 97 11.27 14.26 -8.28
CA TYR A 97 9.82 14.11 -8.10
C TYR A 97 9.37 14.36 -6.66
N GLN A 98 10.14 13.88 -5.66
CA GLN A 98 9.89 14.18 -4.26
C GLN A 98 9.98 15.69 -3.97
N ALA A 99 10.99 16.36 -4.52
CA ALA A 99 11.16 17.80 -4.35
C ALA A 99 10.01 18.60 -5.00
N ASP A 100 9.61 18.22 -6.20
CA ASP A 100 8.52 18.88 -6.94
C ASP A 100 7.17 18.79 -6.20
N TRP A 101 6.92 17.69 -5.51
CA TRP A 101 5.67 17.42 -4.79
C TRP A 101 5.72 17.71 -3.29
N ALA A 102 6.85 18.16 -2.76
CA ALA A 102 7.05 18.35 -1.32
C ALA A 102 6.03 19.34 -0.72
N GLN A 103 5.80 20.48 -1.40
CA GLN A 103 4.87 21.50 -0.92
C GLN A 103 3.43 20.98 -0.94
N TRP A 104 3.01 20.33 -2.04
CA TRP A 104 1.68 19.75 -2.13
C TRP A 104 1.43 18.71 -1.03
N LEU A 105 2.42 17.86 -0.76
CA LEU A 105 2.31 16.83 0.28
C LEU A 105 2.21 17.46 1.67
N ALA A 106 2.96 18.55 1.92
CA ALA A 106 2.87 19.28 3.17
C ALA A 106 1.48 19.91 3.35
N ASP A 107 0.99 20.60 2.33
CA ASP A 107 -0.33 21.23 2.34
C ASP A 107 -1.45 20.18 2.54
N TYR A 108 -1.33 19.02 1.88
CA TYR A 108 -2.27 17.92 2.06
C TYR A 108 -2.27 17.40 3.50
N LYS A 109 -1.09 17.18 4.10
CA LYS A 109 -0.98 16.74 5.50
C LYS A 109 -1.51 17.81 6.47
N ASP A 110 -1.39 19.07 6.11
CA ASP A 110 -1.94 20.19 6.90
C ASP A 110 -3.46 20.21 6.95
N THR A 111 -4.15 19.54 6.02
CA THR A 111 -5.61 19.36 6.05
C THR A 111 -6.06 18.31 7.06
N TRP A 112 -5.15 17.47 7.57
CA TRP A 112 -5.50 16.44 8.54
C TRP A 112 -5.94 17.06 9.87
N PRO A 113 -6.85 16.42 10.62
CA PRO A 113 -7.27 16.90 11.92
C PRO A 113 -6.09 17.17 12.85
N LYS A 114 -6.06 18.38 13.45
CA LYS A 114 -5.02 18.78 14.40
C LYS A 114 -5.50 18.59 15.84
N ASP A 115 -6.80 18.61 16.03
CA ASP A 115 -7.43 18.40 17.33
C ASP A 115 -7.53 16.90 17.62
N HIS A 116 -7.22 16.56 18.85
CA HIS A 116 -7.32 15.18 19.31
C HIS A 116 -8.76 14.85 19.69
N THR A 117 -9.37 13.94 18.94
CA THR A 117 -10.68 13.37 19.27
C THR A 117 -10.55 12.22 20.28
N ASP A 118 -11.66 11.81 20.87
CA ASP A 118 -11.73 10.54 21.59
C ASP A 118 -11.79 9.38 20.60
N LEU A 119 -10.60 9.00 20.09
CA LEU A 119 -10.45 7.91 19.12
C LEU A 119 -11.00 6.59 19.63
N ILE A 120 -10.90 6.31 20.94
CA ILE A 120 -11.38 5.05 21.52
C ILE A 120 -12.90 5.01 21.44
N ALA A 121 -13.57 6.05 21.90
CA ALA A 121 -15.03 6.13 21.81
C ALA A 121 -15.50 6.12 20.35
N THR A 122 -14.83 6.83 19.47
CA THR A 122 -15.17 6.89 18.04
C THR A 122 -15.01 5.53 17.36
N LEU A 123 -13.90 4.83 17.59
CA LEU A 123 -13.67 3.50 17.06
C LEU A 123 -14.61 2.46 17.67
N GLN A 124 -14.89 2.54 18.97
CA GLN A 124 -15.87 1.66 19.61
C GLN A 124 -17.28 1.86 19.01
N ALA A 125 -17.68 3.10 18.78
CA ALA A 125 -18.98 3.39 18.16
C ALA A 125 -19.04 2.89 16.70
N TRP A 126 -17.93 2.93 15.98
CA TRP A 126 -17.85 2.46 14.59
C TRP A 126 -17.68 0.95 14.48
N TRP A 127 -16.69 0.38 15.17
CA TRP A 127 -16.33 -1.04 15.04
C TRP A 127 -17.09 -1.96 15.99
N GLY A 128 -17.61 -1.45 17.10
CA GLY A 128 -18.38 -2.26 18.05
C GLY A 128 -19.54 -3.03 17.39
N PRO A 129 -20.40 -2.39 16.60
CA PRO A 129 -21.45 -3.10 15.86
C PRO A 129 -20.90 -4.12 14.87
N LEU A 130 -19.81 -3.82 14.17
CA LEU A 130 -19.16 -4.76 13.23
C LEU A 130 -18.61 -5.97 13.95
N LEU A 131 -17.90 -5.77 15.06
CA LEU A 131 -17.41 -6.83 15.91
C LEU A 131 -18.54 -7.71 16.45
N ALA A 132 -19.67 -7.13 16.84
CA ALA A 132 -20.81 -7.87 17.31
C ALA A 132 -21.44 -8.78 16.23
N MET A 133 -21.46 -8.30 14.98
CA MET A 133 -22.03 -9.07 13.84
C MET A 133 -21.12 -10.20 13.34
N ALA A 134 -19.82 -10.19 13.68
CA ALA A 134 -18.82 -11.09 13.09
C ALA A 134 -18.16 -12.04 14.11
N PRO A 135 -18.92 -12.87 14.86
CA PRO A 135 -18.35 -13.72 15.91
C PRO A 135 -17.36 -14.76 15.37
N MET A 136 -17.58 -15.29 14.16
CA MET A 136 -16.67 -16.25 13.52
C MET A 136 -15.34 -15.60 13.13
N LEU A 137 -15.38 -14.40 12.55
CA LEU A 137 -14.20 -13.64 12.21
C LEU A 137 -13.36 -13.32 13.47
N ARG A 138 -14.01 -12.84 14.53
CA ARG A 138 -13.35 -12.57 15.82
C ARG A 138 -12.63 -13.80 16.38
N ALA A 139 -13.31 -14.95 16.39
CA ALA A 139 -12.72 -16.20 16.85
C ALA A 139 -11.52 -16.61 15.98
N ALA A 140 -11.60 -16.42 14.66
CA ALA A 140 -10.54 -16.77 13.72
C ALA A 140 -9.33 -15.82 13.78
N VAL A 141 -9.49 -14.55 14.16
CA VAL A 141 -8.37 -13.65 14.46
C VAL A 141 -7.53 -14.18 15.62
N GLY A 142 -8.15 -14.78 16.63
CA GLY A 142 -7.48 -15.56 17.67
C GLY A 142 -6.56 -14.78 18.61
N GLY A 143 -6.72 -13.46 18.73
CA GLY A 143 -5.93 -12.63 19.65
C GLY A 143 -6.31 -11.16 19.56
N GLY A 144 -5.82 -10.37 20.54
CA GLY A 144 -6.02 -8.92 20.54
C GLY A 144 -5.10 -8.19 19.57
N CYS A 145 -5.50 -7.00 19.17
CA CYS A 145 -4.69 -6.10 18.36
C CYS A 145 -4.50 -4.76 19.08
N VAL A 146 -3.25 -4.33 19.19
CA VAL A 146 -2.91 -2.99 19.73
C VAL A 146 -2.69 -2.04 18.57
N MET A 147 -3.31 -0.89 18.64
CA MET A 147 -3.06 0.22 17.73
C MET A 147 -2.42 1.36 18.52
N ASN A 148 -1.13 1.55 18.29
CA ASN A 148 -0.37 2.63 18.92
C ASN A 148 -0.40 3.87 18.03
N THR A 149 -0.57 5.00 18.65
CA THR A 149 -0.40 6.31 18.03
C THR A 149 0.26 7.25 19.04
N ASP A 150 0.65 8.43 18.61
CA ASP A 150 1.36 9.39 19.48
C ASP A 150 0.55 9.69 20.77
N GLY A 151 1.06 9.25 21.90
CA GLY A 151 0.47 9.45 23.22
C GLY A 151 -0.77 8.61 23.52
N LEU A 152 -1.20 7.68 22.65
CA LEU A 152 -2.38 6.85 22.86
C LEU A 152 -2.16 5.43 22.37
N SER A 153 -2.56 4.43 23.17
CA SER A 153 -2.60 3.02 22.77
C SER A 153 -4.02 2.48 22.92
N ILE A 154 -4.53 1.94 21.82
CA ILE A 154 -5.90 1.43 21.68
C ILE A 154 -5.83 -0.08 21.58
N TYR A 155 -6.70 -0.77 22.28
CA TYR A 155 -6.81 -2.23 22.23
C TYR A 155 -8.11 -2.65 21.56
N ILE A 156 -8.00 -3.43 20.50
CA ILE A 156 -9.13 -4.10 19.85
C ILE A 156 -9.19 -5.50 20.42
N ASP A 157 -10.16 -5.70 21.31
CA ASP A 157 -10.45 -7.00 21.91
C ASP A 157 -11.37 -7.80 20.99
N PHE A 158 -10.80 -8.63 20.14
CA PHE A 158 -11.60 -9.49 19.27
C PHE A 158 -12.38 -10.55 20.05
N ALA A 159 -11.89 -11.01 21.21
CA ALA A 159 -12.62 -11.96 22.02
C ALA A 159 -13.86 -11.31 22.68
N GLY A 160 -13.67 -10.17 23.31
CA GLY A 160 -14.76 -9.40 23.95
C GLY A 160 -15.65 -8.65 22.96
N GLY A 161 -15.17 -8.37 21.73
CA GLY A 161 -15.89 -7.60 20.71
C GLY A 161 -15.96 -6.10 21.04
N VAL A 162 -14.92 -5.55 21.64
CA VAL A 162 -14.87 -4.16 22.09
C VAL A 162 -13.55 -3.48 21.73
N VAL A 163 -13.60 -2.13 21.67
CA VAL A 163 -12.41 -1.29 21.53
C VAL A 163 -12.24 -0.50 22.82
N VAL A 164 -11.11 -0.64 23.47
CA VAL A 164 -10.84 -0.08 24.79
C VAL A 164 -9.42 0.48 24.89
N PRO A 165 -9.08 1.25 25.94
CA PRO A 165 -7.68 1.62 26.20
C PRO A 165 -6.80 0.39 26.37
N PHE A 166 -5.59 0.45 25.83
CA PHE A 166 -4.59 -0.58 26.08
C PHE A 166 -3.94 -0.39 27.44
N ASN A 167 -4.05 -1.38 28.32
CA ASN A 167 -3.49 -1.41 29.67
C ASN A 167 -2.64 -2.67 29.89
N GLY A 168 -1.91 -3.11 28.84
CA GLY A 168 -1.06 -4.29 28.94
C GLY A 168 -1.77 -5.62 28.64
N GLN A 169 -2.93 -5.61 28.00
CA GLN A 169 -3.65 -6.83 27.61
C GLN A 169 -2.81 -7.70 26.67
N PRO A 170 -2.95 -9.03 26.73
CA PRO A 170 -2.32 -9.94 25.80
C PRO A 170 -2.75 -9.62 24.35
N HIS A 171 -1.78 -9.56 23.43
CA HIS A 171 -2.05 -9.24 22.03
C HIS A 171 -1.09 -9.98 21.12
N LYS A 172 -1.56 -10.32 19.93
CA LYS A 172 -0.78 -10.96 18.87
C LYS A 172 -0.41 -10.02 17.74
N TYR A 173 -1.07 -8.87 17.69
CA TYR A 173 -0.91 -7.90 16.60
C TYR A 173 -0.71 -6.51 17.16
N LYS A 174 0.15 -5.74 16.49
CA LYS A 174 0.38 -4.35 16.84
C LYS A 174 0.59 -3.53 15.57
N PHE A 175 -0.12 -2.43 15.46
CA PHE A 175 0.11 -1.38 14.48
C PHE A 175 0.59 -0.11 15.17
N THR A 176 1.48 0.63 14.52
CA THR A 176 1.88 1.96 14.96
C THR A 176 1.64 2.92 13.80
N ILE A 177 0.80 3.92 14.01
CA ILE A 177 0.30 4.86 13.01
C ILE A 177 0.43 6.26 13.60
N ALA A 178 0.94 7.22 12.84
CA ALA A 178 0.97 8.62 13.28
C ALA A 178 -0.45 9.12 13.59
N ARG A 179 -0.60 9.81 14.72
CA ARG A 179 -1.92 10.23 15.20
C ARG A 179 -2.72 11.08 14.21
N PRO A 180 -2.14 12.08 13.54
CA PRO A 180 -2.88 12.87 12.55
C PRO A 180 -3.44 12.03 11.40
N LEU A 181 -2.69 11.00 10.96
CA LEU A 181 -3.15 10.09 9.92
C LEU A 181 -4.31 9.21 10.42
N LEU A 182 -4.20 8.66 11.62
CA LEU A 182 -5.27 7.85 12.21
C LEU A 182 -6.54 8.68 12.42
N GLU A 183 -6.41 9.91 12.93
CA GLU A 183 -7.53 10.86 13.08
C GLU A 183 -8.21 11.13 11.71
N ALA A 184 -7.42 11.37 10.65
CA ALA A 184 -7.96 11.61 9.32
C ALA A 184 -8.74 10.41 8.77
N VAL A 185 -8.18 9.20 8.92
CA VAL A 185 -8.80 7.95 8.46
C VAL A 185 -10.11 7.69 9.22
N VAL A 186 -10.12 7.91 10.53
CA VAL A 186 -11.31 7.70 11.37
C VAL A 186 -12.37 8.79 11.12
N ALA A 187 -11.97 10.04 10.99
CA ALA A 187 -12.90 11.16 10.73
C ALA A 187 -13.61 10.98 9.37
N SER A 188 -12.89 10.51 8.35
CA SER A 188 -13.47 10.23 7.02
C SER A 188 -14.28 8.92 6.99
N LYS A 189 -14.24 8.11 8.05
CA LYS A 189 -14.77 6.73 8.07
C LYS A 189 -14.28 5.93 6.87
N ALA A 190 -13.00 6.08 6.55
CA ALA A 190 -12.39 5.38 5.43
C ALA A 190 -12.56 3.87 5.62
N VAL A 191 -13.16 3.22 4.64
CA VAL A 191 -13.28 1.77 4.57
C VAL A 191 -12.10 1.19 3.80
N ASP A 192 -11.94 -0.14 3.86
CA ASP A 192 -10.88 -0.83 3.13
C ASP A 192 -9.47 -0.27 3.41
N TRP A 193 -9.08 -0.33 4.67
CA TRP A 193 -7.74 0.09 5.09
C TRP A 193 -6.64 -0.73 4.40
N SER A 194 -6.96 -1.93 3.95
CA SER A 194 -6.03 -2.81 3.23
C SER A 194 -5.54 -2.17 1.94
N ASN A 195 -6.46 -1.60 1.15
CA ASN A 195 -6.14 -0.97 -0.13
C ASN A 195 -5.86 0.54 -0.03
N SER A 196 -6.00 1.13 1.13
CA SER A 196 -5.73 2.55 1.38
C SER A 196 -4.55 2.75 2.33
N LEU A 197 -4.80 2.66 3.63
CA LEU A 197 -3.80 2.92 4.65
C LEU A 197 -2.62 1.95 4.57
N PHE A 198 -2.88 0.64 4.44
CA PHE A 198 -1.79 -0.35 4.47
C PHE A 198 -0.93 -0.29 3.22
N LEU A 199 -1.49 -0.09 2.02
CA LEU A 199 -0.71 0.12 0.81
C LEU A 199 0.10 1.42 0.81
N SER A 200 -0.29 2.41 1.63
CA SER A 200 0.50 3.63 1.78
C SER A 200 1.84 3.42 2.50
N CYS A 201 2.00 2.30 3.20
CA CYS A 201 3.13 2.00 4.09
C CYS A 201 3.37 3.03 5.22
N ARG A 202 2.41 3.93 5.48
CA ARG A 202 2.51 4.96 6.53
C ARG A 202 2.18 4.43 7.92
N PHE A 203 2.60 3.22 8.19
CA PHE A 203 2.43 2.54 9.47
C PHE A 203 3.53 1.50 9.64
N SER A 204 3.74 1.05 10.85
CA SER A 204 4.50 -0.17 11.11
C SER A 204 3.59 -1.23 11.71
N ALA A 205 3.85 -2.49 11.39
CA ALA A 205 3.11 -3.63 11.89
C ALA A 205 4.03 -4.66 12.53
N TRP A 206 3.54 -5.28 13.58
CA TRP A 206 4.17 -6.42 14.22
C TRP A 206 3.12 -7.50 14.51
N ARG A 207 3.51 -8.74 14.41
CA ARG A 207 2.69 -9.89 14.79
C ARG A 207 3.49 -10.94 15.51
N GLU A 208 2.83 -11.68 16.36
CA GLU A 208 3.30 -12.94 16.93
C GLU A 208 2.72 -14.09 16.10
N GLY A 209 3.61 -14.97 15.62
CA GLY A 209 3.22 -16.15 14.84
C GLY A 209 2.99 -15.92 13.35
N GLU A 210 2.24 -16.81 12.75
CA GLU A 210 1.95 -16.85 11.32
C GLU A 210 1.06 -15.69 10.85
N TYR A 211 1.05 -15.44 9.53
CA TYR A 211 0.14 -14.47 8.92
C TYR A 211 -1.32 -14.91 9.14
N ASN A 212 -2.17 -13.97 9.51
CA ASN A 212 -3.59 -14.21 9.76
C ASN A 212 -4.44 -13.34 8.83
N GLU A 213 -5.05 -13.97 7.84
CA GLU A 213 -5.90 -13.30 6.86
C GLU A 213 -7.19 -12.71 7.45
N TYR A 214 -7.66 -13.26 8.58
CA TYR A 214 -8.90 -12.78 9.22
C TYR A 214 -8.70 -11.41 9.85
N LEU A 215 -7.51 -11.11 10.39
CA LEU A 215 -7.18 -9.76 10.84
C LEU A 215 -7.17 -8.77 9.66
N TYR A 216 -6.56 -9.17 8.54
CA TYR A 216 -6.56 -8.38 7.32
C TYR A 216 -7.99 -8.13 6.82
N ASN A 217 -8.85 -9.16 6.82
CA ASN A 217 -10.24 -9.05 6.40
C ASN A 217 -11.09 -8.16 7.32
N PHE A 218 -10.73 -8.03 8.60
CA PHE A 218 -11.41 -7.10 9.50
C PHE A 218 -11.21 -5.64 9.08
N PHE A 219 -10.03 -5.31 8.54
CA PHE A 219 -9.69 -3.96 8.08
C PHE A 219 -10.10 -3.71 6.61
N LYS A 220 -10.62 -4.69 5.92
CA LYS A 220 -11.11 -4.56 4.54
C LYS A 220 -12.56 -4.11 4.50
#